data_90066e2aaed4af015bbcebd140b48e29
#
_entry.id   90066e2aaed4af015bbcebd140b48e29
#
_cell.length_a   1.000
_cell.length_b   1.000
_cell.length_c   1.000
_cell.angle_alpha   90.00
_cell.angle_beta   90.00
_cell.angle_gamma   90.00
#
_symmetry.space_group_name_H-M   'P 1'
#
loop_
_entity.id
_entity.type
_entity.pdbx_description
1 polymer ?
#
loop_
_entity_poly.entity_id
_entity_poly.type
_entity_poly.pdbx_seq_one_letter_code
_entity_poly.pdbx_strand_id
1 'polypeptide(L)'
;MRKYKKEFVISSFEKDKFLYNPVSDSKYGGIFAKILKFTEENQIKDIELWKKFVQQFKFNSDDHDSGWRCEYWGKMMRGAASICAYSQDEELYEILETSVRDLLTAQDENGRFSSYSPEAEFQGWDMWGRKYVMLGLQYFYEICDDENLKADIITAMCRHLDYIISKIGPDKQKITDTSNFWLCANSCSILEPVVRLYIFTGKIEYKNFADYIVEVCNGSENDLTIFKLAFEDQLLPHEYPEQKAYETMSCFEGLVEYYRLTGIEKYKTAVVNFAEKVKNNEISIIGCSGCTHELFDNTRLSQVDPTFNNIMQETCVSVTWMKFCGQILRLTGDPEYADCIEQTFYNAFIGAANTHKVDVNVESDGKNYRGFLPFDSYSALRATEKGILTGGLKIMSDGSFYGCCACISPMGFGTFASHAALISTNGVVLNFYLDGFVSIQTPSGKIAKLKVETNYPYDNSVRISVNCEEEYFSLGFRIPSWSKNTEVSLNQTVILAEKGYTRIERCWKTGDFIDIKFDFRIFSINAPEDSSYKNSYMAFRKGPLILAADSRMKTDPNEPIYVKINADGTVDGSIVPNELVPDAELTVIIPTTDGGEIKLIDYASAGKTFSKESTYAAWLKI
;
A
#
# COMPACT_ATOMS: atom_id res chain seq x y z
N MET A 1 11.81 0.59 24.82
CA MET A 1 10.96 0.08 23.72
C MET A 1 9.88 1.12 23.49
N ARG A 2 9.95 1.80 22.34
CA ARG A 2 8.98 2.83 21.95
C ARG A 2 7.65 2.14 21.67
N LYS A 3 6.57 2.63 22.29
CA LYS A 3 5.23 2.11 22.03
C LYS A 3 4.62 2.93 20.88
N TYR A 4 3.99 2.25 19.94
CA TYR A 4 3.20 2.89 18.90
C TYR A 4 1.95 3.49 19.56
N LYS A 5 1.98 4.79 19.83
CA LYS A 5 0.84 5.53 20.39
C LYS A 5 0.00 6.06 19.23
N LYS A 6 -1.17 5.50 19.00
CA LYS A 6 -2.08 5.92 17.94
C LYS A 6 -3.07 6.98 18.44
N GLU A 7 -2.57 8.13 18.81
CA GLU A 7 -3.38 9.22 19.38
C GLU A 7 -4.23 9.94 18.32
N PHE A 8 -3.83 9.90 17.04
CA PHE A 8 -4.56 10.51 15.93
C PHE A 8 -5.60 9.58 15.29
N VAL A 9 -5.74 8.36 15.73
CA VAL A 9 -6.70 7.42 15.16
C VAL A 9 -7.78 7.09 16.17
N ILE A 10 -9.02 7.47 15.88
CA ILE A 10 -10.19 6.94 16.60
C ILE A 10 -10.46 5.54 16.08
N SER A 11 -10.12 4.54 16.86
CA SER A 11 -10.45 3.16 16.57
C SER A 11 -10.97 2.50 17.83
N SER A 12 -12.18 2.00 17.77
CA SER A 12 -12.83 1.31 18.89
C SER A 12 -13.66 0.15 18.38
N PHE A 13 -13.92 -0.85 19.21
CA PHE A 13 -14.80 -1.96 18.85
C PHE A 13 -16.27 -1.56 18.61
N GLU A 14 -16.64 -0.32 18.88
CA GLU A 14 -17.94 0.24 18.47
C GLU A 14 -17.99 0.51 16.97
N LYS A 15 -16.85 0.89 16.36
CA LYS A 15 -16.73 1.28 14.95
C LYS A 15 -16.03 0.23 14.12
N ASP A 16 -14.98 -0.39 14.65
CA ASP A 16 -14.10 -1.32 13.97
C ASP A 16 -14.26 -2.74 14.50
N LYS A 17 -14.12 -3.74 13.65
CA LYS A 17 -14.08 -5.17 14.02
C LYS A 17 -12.71 -5.60 14.53
N PHE A 18 -11.66 -4.93 14.02
CA PHE A 18 -10.28 -5.17 14.44
C PHE A 18 -9.60 -3.86 14.83
N LEU A 19 -8.78 -3.94 15.85
CA LEU A 19 -7.89 -2.86 16.27
C LEU A 19 -6.45 -3.24 15.95
N TYR A 20 -5.61 -2.24 15.85
CA TYR A 20 -4.19 -2.50 15.75
C TYR A 20 -3.65 -3.15 17.03
N ASN A 21 -2.71 -4.08 16.85
CA ASN A 21 -1.97 -4.63 17.95
C ASN A 21 -1.09 -3.53 18.61
N PRO A 22 -1.26 -3.25 19.91
CA PRO A 22 -0.53 -2.15 20.56
C PRO A 22 0.93 -2.52 20.89
N VAL A 23 1.34 -3.78 20.63
CA VAL A 23 2.68 -4.26 20.95
C VAL A 23 3.56 -4.16 19.71
N SER A 24 4.70 -3.48 19.85
CA SER A 24 5.66 -3.26 18.76
C SER A 24 6.84 -4.26 18.76
N ASP A 25 6.87 -5.23 19.67
CA ASP A 25 7.90 -6.27 19.69
C ASP A 25 7.56 -7.36 18.68
N SER A 26 7.93 -7.11 17.42
CA SER A 26 7.76 -8.06 16.31
C SER A 26 9.03 -8.07 15.47
N LYS A 27 9.35 -9.22 14.89
CA LYS A 27 10.48 -9.37 13.97
C LYS A 27 10.08 -10.30 12.84
N TYR A 28 10.10 -9.80 11.64
CA TYR A 28 9.74 -10.52 10.43
C TYR A 28 10.96 -10.77 9.56
N GLY A 29 11.06 -11.96 8.98
CA GLY A 29 12.13 -12.41 8.11
C GLY A 29 11.70 -12.53 6.63
N GLY A 30 12.36 -13.45 5.93
CA GLY A 30 12.06 -13.77 4.53
C GLY A 30 12.22 -12.59 3.57
N ILE A 31 11.42 -12.59 2.52
CA ILE A 31 11.45 -11.56 1.47
C ILE A 31 11.10 -10.17 2.02
N PHE A 32 10.21 -10.10 3.03
CA PHE A 32 9.87 -8.85 3.69
C PHE A 32 11.13 -8.16 4.26
N ALA A 33 11.91 -8.87 5.07
CA ALA A 33 13.11 -8.32 5.68
C ALA A 33 14.19 -7.98 4.63
N LYS A 34 14.33 -8.81 3.58
CA LYS A 34 15.29 -8.58 2.49
C LYS A 34 15.05 -7.24 1.81
N ILE A 35 13.83 -6.97 1.38
CA ILE A 35 13.49 -5.74 0.65
C ILE A 35 13.42 -4.53 1.61
N LEU A 36 12.90 -4.72 2.83
CA LEU A 36 12.88 -3.66 3.83
C LEU A 36 14.31 -3.16 4.13
N LYS A 37 15.24 -4.07 4.38
CA LYS A 37 16.65 -3.71 4.63
C LYS A 37 17.25 -2.90 3.48
N PHE A 38 16.99 -3.29 2.22
CA PHE A 38 17.43 -2.53 1.05
C PHE A 38 16.84 -1.11 1.06
N THR A 39 15.56 -0.97 1.40
CA THR A 39 14.87 0.33 1.50
C THR A 39 15.43 1.19 2.62
N GLU A 40 15.71 0.59 3.78
CA GLU A 40 16.35 1.28 4.90
C GLU A 40 17.72 1.85 4.49
N GLU A 41 18.58 1.02 3.93
CA GLU A 41 19.97 1.38 3.58
C GLU A 41 20.07 2.36 2.40
N ASN A 42 19.11 2.34 1.47
CA ASN A 42 19.20 3.11 0.21
C ASN A 42 18.19 4.24 0.10
N GLN A 43 17.35 4.46 1.12
CA GLN A 43 16.33 5.50 1.10
C GLN A 43 16.10 6.15 2.47
N ILE A 44 15.42 5.45 3.41
CA ILE A 44 14.89 6.10 4.62
C ILE A 44 15.97 6.47 5.64
N LYS A 45 17.16 5.88 5.56
CA LYS A 45 18.35 6.28 6.34
C LYS A 45 19.26 7.27 5.61
N ASP A 46 18.91 7.70 4.41
CA ASP A 46 19.68 8.71 3.66
C ASP A 46 19.38 10.12 4.20
N ILE A 47 20.25 10.62 5.07
CA ILE A 47 20.14 11.95 5.70
C ILE A 47 20.12 13.07 4.65
N GLU A 48 20.92 12.95 3.59
CA GLU A 48 20.98 13.98 2.55
C GLU A 48 19.68 14.03 1.73
N LEU A 49 19.03 12.90 1.52
CA LEU A 49 17.72 12.86 0.89
C LEU A 49 16.66 13.60 1.72
N TRP A 50 16.63 13.40 3.05
CA TRP A 50 15.74 14.12 3.94
C TRP A 50 15.96 15.64 3.88
N LYS A 51 17.21 16.08 3.90
CA LYS A 51 17.56 17.50 3.76
C LYS A 51 17.08 18.08 2.44
N LYS A 52 17.26 17.34 1.32
CA LYS A 52 16.76 17.76 0.00
C LYS A 52 15.25 17.96 -0.01
N PHE A 53 14.49 17.09 0.63
CA PHE A 53 13.04 17.23 0.70
C PHE A 53 12.63 18.47 1.52
N VAL A 54 13.28 18.74 2.64
CA VAL A 54 13.02 19.96 3.43
C VAL A 54 13.38 21.23 2.64
N GLN A 55 14.45 21.20 1.84
CA GLN A 55 14.84 22.37 1.02
C GLN A 55 13.76 22.80 0.02
N GLN A 56 12.89 21.89 -0.43
CA GLN A 56 11.79 22.25 -1.36
C GLN A 56 10.84 23.28 -0.75
N PHE A 57 10.64 23.25 0.57
CA PHE A 57 9.82 24.22 1.31
C PHE A 57 10.54 25.57 1.50
N LYS A 58 11.87 25.58 1.50
CA LYS A 58 12.67 26.80 1.67
C LYS A 58 12.90 27.55 0.36
N PHE A 59 12.83 26.86 -0.80
CA PHE A 59 13.15 27.43 -2.12
C PHE A 59 11.95 27.62 -3.05
N ASN A 60 10.73 27.35 -2.59
CA ASN A 60 9.53 27.43 -3.42
C ASN A 60 9.67 26.70 -4.77
N SER A 61 10.10 25.46 -4.71
CA SER A 61 10.57 24.71 -5.89
C SER A 61 9.48 24.37 -6.90
N ASP A 62 8.20 24.47 -6.53
CA ASP A 62 7.07 24.05 -7.35
C ASP A 62 6.40 25.21 -8.12
N ASP A 63 6.84 26.46 -7.93
CA ASP A 63 6.24 27.65 -8.56
C ASP A 63 6.26 27.61 -10.10
N HIS A 64 7.36 27.15 -10.68
CA HIS A 64 7.61 27.28 -12.11
C HIS A 64 7.02 26.16 -12.95
N ASP A 65 6.74 24.99 -12.37
CA ASP A 65 6.30 23.81 -13.12
C ASP A 65 5.05 23.13 -12.53
N SER A 66 4.36 23.82 -11.61
CA SER A 66 3.22 23.28 -10.85
C SER A 66 3.52 21.89 -10.30
N GLY A 67 4.71 21.76 -9.70
CA GLY A 67 5.25 20.47 -9.25
C GLY A 67 4.57 19.95 -7.99
N TRP A 68 4.98 18.75 -7.62
CA TRP A 68 4.47 18.03 -6.43
C TRP A 68 5.59 17.64 -5.46
N ARG A 69 6.74 18.33 -5.47
CA ARG A 69 7.87 18.06 -4.56
C ARG A 69 7.49 18.23 -3.10
N CYS A 70 6.47 19.07 -2.85
CA CYS A 70 5.87 19.30 -1.53
C CYS A 70 5.36 18.03 -0.84
N GLU A 71 5.04 16.97 -1.57
CA GLU A 71 4.55 15.73 -1.00
C GLU A 71 5.66 14.78 -0.51
N TYR A 72 6.89 14.93 -1.02
CA TYR A 72 7.97 13.95 -0.86
C TYR A 72 8.32 13.70 0.59
N TRP A 73 8.54 14.76 1.35
CA TRP A 73 8.86 14.66 2.76
C TRP A 73 7.79 13.90 3.54
N GLY A 74 6.54 14.32 3.40
CA GLY A 74 5.43 13.75 4.18
C GLY A 74 5.08 12.33 3.79
N LYS A 75 5.12 12.00 2.49
CA LYS A 75 4.95 10.62 2.01
C LYS A 75 6.00 9.70 2.62
N MET A 76 7.27 10.06 2.54
CA MET A 76 8.36 9.24 3.05
C MET A 76 8.33 9.16 4.58
N MET A 77 8.07 10.28 5.29
CA MET A 77 7.99 10.32 6.75
C MET A 77 6.88 9.40 7.28
N ARG A 78 5.70 9.40 6.67
CA ARG A 78 4.60 8.50 7.04
C ARG A 78 5.02 7.03 7.04
N GLY A 79 5.69 6.59 5.98
CA GLY A 79 6.18 5.23 5.86
C GLY A 79 7.34 4.91 6.80
N ALA A 80 8.33 5.80 6.86
CA ALA A 80 9.52 5.64 7.69
C ALA A 80 9.18 5.59 9.19
N ALA A 81 8.24 6.44 9.66
CA ALA A 81 7.74 6.39 11.03
C ALA A 81 7.05 5.04 11.35
N SER A 82 6.27 4.51 10.40
CA SER A 82 5.63 3.19 10.55
C SER A 82 6.67 2.06 10.62
N ILE A 83 7.73 2.13 9.81
CA ILE A 83 8.84 1.18 9.84
C ILE A 83 9.61 1.31 11.16
N CYS A 84 9.90 2.52 11.61
CA CYS A 84 10.57 2.77 12.88
C CYS A 84 9.76 2.22 14.08
N ALA A 85 8.44 2.38 14.06
CA ALA A 85 7.55 1.80 15.07
C ALA A 85 7.64 0.27 15.10
N TYR A 86 7.79 -0.38 13.96
CA TYR A 86 7.97 -1.81 13.82
C TYR A 86 9.38 -2.26 14.20
N SER A 87 10.41 -1.66 13.59
CA SER A 87 11.81 -2.10 13.72
C SER A 87 12.43 -1.74 15.07
N GLN A 88 11.93 -0.70 15.75
CA GLN A 88 12.54 -0.12 16.95
C GLN A 88 13.99 0.35 16.73
N ASP A 89 14.34 0.72 15.50
CA ASP A 89 15.67 1.15 15.10
C ASP A 89 15.95 2.57 15.60
N GLU A 90 16.91 2.70 16.53
CA GLU A 90 17.28 3.97 17.15
C GLU A 90 17.95 4.93 16.16
N GLU A 91 18.80 4.43 15.25
CA GLU A 91 19.44 5.25 14.22
C GLU A 91 18.39 5.87 13.29
N LEU A 92 17.43 5.05 12.84
CA LEU A 92 16.34 5.55 12.01
C LEU A 92 15.53 6.62 12.78
N TYR A 93 15.21 6.38 14.03
CA TYR A 93 14.48 7.36 14.84
C TYR A 93 15.20 8.71 14.92
N GLU A 94 16.52 8.73 15.22
CA GLU A 94 17.32 9.95 15.30
C GLU A 94 17.34 10.71 13.97
N ILE A 95 17.40 10.01 12.85
CA ILE A 95 17.32 10.58 11.50
C ILE A 95 15.96 11.25 11.30
N LEU A 96 14.86 10.55 11.63
CA LEU A 96 13.51 11.07 11.48
C LEU A 96 13.26 12.27 12.38
N GLU A 97 13.67 12.21 13.64
CA GLU A 97 13.56 13.32 14.58
C GLU A 97 14.32 14.56 14.07
N THR A 98 15.56 14.38 13.61
CA THR A 98 16.36 15.45 13.01
C THR A 98 15.65 16.08 11.81
N SER A 99 15.07 15.26 10.94
CA SER A 99 14.35 15.73 9.75
C SER A 99 13.07 16.49 10.12
N VAL A 100 12.34 16.06 11.17
CA VAL A 100 11.16 16.78 11.68
C VAL A 100 11.59 18.16 12.22
N ARG A 101 12.64 18.23 13.05
CA ARG A 101 13.14 19.49 13.57
C ARG A 101 13.56 20.44 12.45
N ASP A 102 14.21 19.94 11.39
CA ASP A 102 14.57 20.76 10.23
C ASP A 102 13.32 21.23 9.47
N LEU A 103 12.31 20.38 9.25
CA LEU A 103 11.06 20.80 8.62
C LEU A 103 10.36 21.90 9.39
N LEU A 104 10.31 21.81 10.73
CA LEU A 104 9.66 22.83 11.57
C LEU A 104 10.31 24.21 11.38
N THR A 105 11.61 24.29 11.04
CA THR A 105 12.28 25.56 10.72
C THR A 105 11.85 26.15 9.37
N ALA A 106 11.21 25.37 8.51
CA ALA A 106 10.69 25.83 7.22
C ALA A 106 9.27 26.42 7.31
N GLN A 107 8.62 26.34 8.48
CA GLN A 107 7.33 27.00 8.71
C GLN A 107 7.50 28.51 8.76
N ASP A 108 6.77 29.24 7.92
CA ASP A 108 6.84 30.68 7.95
C ASP A 108 6.09 31.32 9.16
N GLU A 109 6.25 32.65 9.32
CA GLU A 109 5.67 33.37 10.45
C GLU A 109 4.14 33.27 10.52
N ASN A 110 3.46 33.07 9.41
CA ASN A 110 2.01 32.90 9.32
C ASN A 110 1.54 31.47 9.64
N GLY A 111 2.48 30.55 9.82
CA GLY A 111 2.19 29.13 10.07
C GLY A 111 2.11 28.25 8.82
N ARG A 112 2.44 28.79 7.67
CA ARG A 112 2.35 28.12 6.39
C ARG A 112 3.49 27.11 6.20
N PHE A 113 3.18 25.93 5.68
CA PHE A 113 4.12 25.00 5.03
C PHE A 113 3.73 24.85 3.56
N SER A 114 4.60 25.23 2.65
CA SER A 114 4.37 25.02 1.21
C SER A 114 5.69 25.10 0.44
N SER A 115 5.78 24.36 -0.65
CA SER A 115 6.86 24.50 -1.64
C SER A 115 6.51 25.47 -2.77
N TYR A 116 5.33 26.09 -2.69
CA TYR A 116 4.90 27.19 -3.56
C TYR A 116 5.12 28.53 -2.84
N SER A 117 5.42 29.60 -3.58
CA SER A 117 5.46 30.95 -2.99
C SER A 117 4.07 31.41 -2.52
N PRO A 118 3.99 32.46 -1.70
CA PRO A 118 2.70 33.06 -1.33
C PRO A 118 1.85 33.53 -2.52
N GLU A 119 2.49 33.89 -3.63
CA GLU A 119 1.85 34.36 -4.86
C GLU A 119 1.30 33.21 -5.70
N ALA A 120 1.85 32.01 -5.56
CA ALA A 120 1.49 30.80 -6.32
C ALA A 120 0.78 29.74 -5.48
N GLU A 121 0.53 29.99 -4.19
CA GLU A 121 -0.11 29.02 -3.30
C GLU A 121 -1.58 28.75 -3.64
N PHE A 122 -2.10 27.65 -3.13
CA PHE A 122 -3.47 27.16 -3.37
C PHE A 122 -3.78 26.98 -4.85
N GLN A 123 -2.80 26.46 -5.60
CA GLN A 123 -2.90 26.04 -6.98
C GLN A 123 -2.24 24.68 -7.19
N GLY A 124 -2.57 24.00 -8.27
CA GLY A 124 -1.90 22.77 -8.68
C GLY A 124 -1.91 21.67 -7.60
N TRP A 125 -0.74 21.37 -7.07
CA TRP A 125 -0.53 20.32 -6.05
C TRP A 125 -0.28 20.87 -4.65
N ASP A 126 -0.42 22.17 -4.42
CA ASP A 126 -0.07 22.78 -3.13
C ASP A 126 -0.88 22.19 -1.96
N MET A 127 -2.22 22.10 -2.10
CA MET A 127 -3.06 21.48 -1.06
C MET A 127 -2.72 20.00 -0.81
N TRP A 128 -2.35 19.29 -1.85
CA TRP A 128 -1.86 17.92 -1.77
C TRP A 128 -0.56 17.80 -0.97
N GLY A 129 0.38 18.70 -1.21
CA GLY A 129 1.62 18.77 -0.42
C GLY A 129 1.35 19.08 1.05
N ARG A 130 0.46 20.04 1.34
CA ARG A 130 0.05 20.41 2.70
C ARG A 130 -0.58 19.25 3.46
N LYS A 131 -1.40 18.43 2.80
CA LYS A 131 -1.89 17.15 3.32
C LYS A 131 -0.76 16.27 3.81
N TYR A 132 0.27 16.07 2.96
CA TYR A 132 1.37 15.17 3.28
C TYR A 132 2.26 15.67 4.39
N VAL A 133 2.50 16.98 4.48
CA VAL A 133 3.20 17.57 5.63
C VAL A 133 2.46 17.21 6.93
N MET A 134 1.15 17.41 6.98
CA MET A 134 0.35 17.08 8.16
C MET A 134 0.40 15.58 8.48
N LEU A 135 0.23 14.72 7.48
CA LEU A 135 0.31 13.26 7.68
C LEU A 135 1.68 12.81 8.17
N GLY A 136 2.76 13.32 7.57
CA GLY A 136 4.12 12.99 8.02
C GLY A 136 4.36 13.38 9.48
N LEU A 137 3.96 14.60 9.86
CA LEU A 137 4.05 15.08 11.25
C LEU A 137 3.19 14.24 12.21
N GLN A 138 1.97 13.87 11.82
CA GLN A 138 1.08 13.02 12.64
C GLN A 138 1.66 11.64 12.88
N TYR A 139 2.20 10.99 11.85
CA TYR A 139 2.81 9.67 11.99
C TYR A 139 4.09 9.69 12.83
N PHE A 140 4.93 10.72 12.67
CA PHE A 140 6.11 10.85 13.53
C PHE A 140 5.72 11.16 14.98
N TYR A 141 4.73 12.02 15.21
CA TYR A 141 4.21 12.32 16.54
C TYR A 141 3.84 11.04 17.32
N GLU A 142 3.22 10.07 16.65
CA GLU A 142 2.79 8.80 17.26
C GLU A 142 3.95 7.97 17.82
N ILE A 143 5.18 8.16 17.33
CA ILE A 143 6.39 7.45 17.79
C ILE A 143 7.35 8.35 18.59
N CYS A 144 7.10 9.64 18.64
CA CYS A 144 7.98 10.61 19.27
C CYS A 144 8.03 10.41 20.79
N ASP A 145 9.23 10.41 21.37
CA ASP A 145 9.46 10.29 22.82
C ASP A 145 9.69 11.64 23.49
N ASP A 146 10.01 12.71 22.74
CA ASP A 146 10.26 14.05 23.24
C ASP A 146 8.94 14.84 23.34
N GLU A 147 8.48 15.08 24.56
CA GLU A 147 7.23 15.79 24.82
C GLU A 147 7.28 17.27 24.39
N ASN A 148 8.46 17.91 24.36
CA ASN A 148 8.60 19.28 23.86
C ASN A 148 8.43 19.27 22.33
N LEU A 149 9.09 18.35 21.63
CA LEU A 149 8.94 18.21 20.19
C LEU A 149 7.49 17.86 19.81
N LYS A 150 6.80 17.02 20.58
CA LYS A 150 5.36 16.77 20.39
C LYS A 150 4.54 18.06 20.47
N ALA A 151 4.79 18.90 21.48
CA ALA A 151 4.10 20.17 21.62
C ALA A 151 4.38 21.10 20.43
N ASP A 152 5.62 21.15 19.96
CA ASP A 152 6.01 21.93 18.79
C ASP A 152 5.32 21.41 17.51
N ILE A 153 5.26 20.09 17.31
CA ILE A 153 4.58 19.46 16.16
C ILE A 153 3.09 19.83 16.16
N ILE A 154 2.40 19.68 17.32
CA ILE A 154 0.98 20.05 17.42
C ILE A 154 0.77 21.54 17.14
N THR A 155 1.61 22.39 17.71
CA THR A 155 1.55 23.84 17.48
C THR A 155 1.74 24.17 16.00
N ALA A 156 2.71 23.55 15.36
CA ALA A 156 2.99 23.75 13.93
C ALA A 156 1.82 23.29 13.04
N MET A 157 1.27 22.11 13.30
CA MET A 157 0.10 21.59 12.56
C MET A 157 -1.14 22.48 12.76
N CYS A 158 -1.39 22.95 14.00
CA CYS A 158 -2.49 23.86 14.26
C CYS A 158 -2.33 25.18 13.49
N ARG A 159 -1.16 25.80 13.57
CA ARG A 159 -0.86 27.04 12.81
C ARG A 159 -1.03 26.82 11.30
N HIS A 160 -0.59 25.66 10.80
CA HIS A 160 -0.71 25.34 9.39
C HIS A 160 -2.17 25.17 8.95
N LEU A 161 -2.99 24.45 9.70
CA LEU A 161 -4.40 24.26 9.38
C LEU A 161 -5.20 25.56 9.60
N ASP A 162 -4.91 26.32 10.66
CA ASP A 162 -5.50 27.64 10.91
C ASP A 162 -5.23 28.59 9.73
N TYR A 163 -4.00 28.56 9.17
CA TYR A 163 -3.66 29.33 7.95
C TYR A 163 -4.51 28.87 6.74
N ILE A 164 -4.60 27.56 6.48
CA ILE A 164 -5.43 27.02 5.39
C ILE A 164 -6.88 27.48 5.54
N ILE A 165 -7.47 27.30 6.72
CA ILE A 165 -8.86 27.68 7.01
C ILE A 165 -9.05 29.21 6.89
N SER A 166 -8.01 30.02 7.16
CA SER A 166 -8.08 31.46 6.97
C SER A 166 -8.28 31.87 5.50
N LYS A 167 -7.87 31.03 4.55
CA LYS A 167 -7.89 31.29 3.10
C LYS A 167 -8.97 30.49 2.38
N ILE A 168 -9.22 29.26 2.80
CA ILE A 168 -10.08 28.29 2.13
C ILE A 168 -11.35 28.06 2.94
N GLY A 169 -12.49 28.00 2.27
CA GLY A 169 -13.80 27.74 2.90
C GLY A 169 -14.97 28.21 2.05
N PRO A 170 -16.22 28.00 2.51
CA PRO A 170 -17.42 28.31 1.71
C PRO A 170 -17.57 29.82 1.40
N ASP A 171 -17.13 30.70 2.30
CA ASP A 171 -17.20 32.16 2.13
C ASP A 171 -15.86 32.78 1.72
N LYS A 172 -14.92 31.96 1.23
CA LYS A 172 -13.55 32.35 0.86
C LYS A 172 -13.21 31.74 -0.50
N GLN A 173 -11.92 31.56 -0.81
CA GLN A 173 -11.56 30.72 -1.95
C GLN A 173 -12.08 29.31 -1.69
N LYS A 174 -12.83 28.75 -2.63
CA LYS A 174 -13.35 27.40 -2.52
C LYS A 174 -12.23 26.38 -2.65
N ILE A 175 -12.31 25.25 -1.95
CA ILE A 175 -11.33 24.18 -2.10
C ILE A 175 -11.30 23.66 -3.54
N THR A 176 -12.43 23.73 -4.26
CA THR A 176 -12.57 23.37 -5.68
C THR A 176 -11.84 24.32 -6.64
N ASP A 177 -11.39 25.47 -6.14
CA ASP A 177 -10.63 26.46 -6.93
C ASP A 177 -9.12 26.40 -6.63
N THR A 178 -8.69 25.43 -5.81
CA THR A 178 -7.28 25.27 -5.40
C THR A 178 -6.48 24.33 -6.30
N SER A 179 -7.10 23.77 -7.31
CA SER A 179 -6.44 22.93 -8.30
C SER A 179 -7.25 22.88 -9.59
N ASN A 180 -6.57 22.78 -10.71
CA ASN A 180 -7.16 22.49 -12.02
C ASN A 180 -7.04 21.01 -12.40
N PHE A 181 -6.60 20.15 -11.46
CA PHE A 181 -6.44 18.73 -11.68
C PHE A 181 -7.54 17.95 -10.98
N TRP A 182 -8.06 16.92 -11.63
CA TRP A 182 -8.84 15.84 -11.05
C TRP A 182 -10.04 16.32 -10.24
N LEU A 183 -10.78 17.31 -10.76
CA LEU A 183 -11.91 17.98 -10.07
C LEU A 183 -11.59 18.34 -8.60
N CYS A 184 -10.33 18.64 -8.31
CA CYS A 184 -9.82 18.94 -6.96
C CYS A 184 -9.85 17.77 -5.96
N ALA A 185 -9.94 16.51 -6.41
CA ALA A 185 -9.81 15.36 -5.52
C ALA A 185 -8.47 15.36 -4.77
N ASN A 186 -7.39 15.79 -5.43
CA ASN A 186 -6.09 15.99 -4.79
C ASN A 186 -6.16 16.96 -3.60
N SER A 187 -6.88 18.07 -3.71
CA SER A 187 -7.06 19.05 -2.64
C SER A 187 -8.01 18.53 -1.54
N CYS A 188 -9.14 17.94 -1.92
CA CYS A 188 -10.13 17.42 -0.97
C CYS A 188 -9.60 16.25 -0.13
N SER A 189 -8.58 15.53 -0.60
CA SER A 189 -7.95 14.43 0.13
C SER A 189 -7.27 14.86 1.44
N ILE A 190 -7.14 16.17 1.71
CA ILE A 190 -6.68 16.69 3.02
C ILE A 190 -7.64 16.32 4.16
N LEU A 191 -8.81 15.79 3.87
CA LEU A 191 -9.82 15.37 4.85
C LEU A 191 -9.22 14.47 5.94
N GLU A 192 -8.36 13.50 5.57
CA GLU A 192 -7.76 12.57 6.55
C GLU A 192 -7.01 13.30 7.67
N PRO A 193 -5.96 14.10 7.40
CA PRO A 193 -5.22 14.77 8.46
C PRO A 193 -6.01 15.86 9.18
N VAL A 194 -7.02 16.46 8.55
CA VAL A 194 -7.92 17.42 9.19
C VAL A 194 -8.75 16.76 10.27
N VAL A 195 -9.41 15.63 9.95
CA VAL A 195 -10.19 14.85 10.92
C VAL A 195 -9.31 14.39 12.07
N ARG A 196 -8.14 13.83 11.77
CA ARG A 196 -7.19 13.35 12.77
C ARG A 196 -6.75 14.48 13.72
N LEU A 197 -6.46 15.68 13.20
CA LEU A 197 -6.07 16.82 14.03
C LEU A 197 -7.23 17.34 14.89
N TYR A 198 -8.48 17.30 14.39
CA TYR A 198 -9.66 17.60 15.20
C TYR A 198 -9.79 16.65 16.38
N ILE A 199 -9.65 15.35 16.14
CA ILE A 199 -9.73 14.32 17.19
C ILE A 199 -8.74 14.61 18.31
N PHE A 200 -7.54 15.00 17.94
CA PHE A 200 -6.49 15.27 18.90
C PHE A 200 -6.71 16.57 19.67
N THR A 201 -7.15 17.65 19.00
CA THR A 201 -7.20 19.00 19.56
C THR A 201 -8.57 19.43 20.09
N GLY A 202 -9.65 18.82 19.57
CA GLY A 202 -11.03 19.23 19.87
C GLY A 202 -11.44 20.59 19.28
N LYS A 203 -10.60 21.25 18.45
CA LYS A 203 -10.91 22.56 17.86
C LYS A 203 -12.06 22.45 16.84
N ILE A 204 -13.20 23.02 17.16
CA ILE A 204 -14.42 22.89 16.35
C ILE A 204 -14.26 23.39 14.91
N GLU A 205 -13.38 24.34 14.68
CA GLU A 205 -13.05 24.90 13.36
C GLU A 205 -12.53 23.82 12.41
N TYR A 206 -11.78 22.84 12.92
CA TYR A 206 -11.26 21.72 12.13
C TYR A 206 -12.38 20.75 11.74
N LYS A 207 -13.33 20.51 12.65
CA LYS A 207 -14.51 19.71 12.30
C LYS A 207 -15.36 20.41 11.25
N ASN A 208 -15.61 21.71 11.41
CA ASN A 208 -16.38 22.48 10.44
C ASN A 208 -15.72 22.46 9.06
N PHE A 209 -14.39 22.51 9.01
CA PHE A 209 -13.66 22.40 7.75
C PHE A 209 -13.73 20.97 7.16
N ALA A 210 -13.68 19.92 7.99
CA ALA A 210 -13.92 18.55 7.54
C ALA A 210 -15.36 18.37 7.00
N ASP A 211 -16.36 18.93 7.68
CA ASP A 211 -17.77 18.91 7.23
C ASP A 211 -17.90 19.58 5.84
N TYR A 212 -17.25 20.73 5.65
CA TYR A 212 -17.21 21.43 4.37
C TYR A 212 -16.59 20.56 3.25
N ILE A 213 -15.44 19.93 3.49
CA ILE A 213 -14.81 19.04 2.51
C ILE A 213 -15.73 17.87 2.14
N VAL A 214 -16.37 17.25 3.15
CA VAL A 214 -17.32 16.14 2.92
C VAL A 214 -18.51 16.61 2.07
N GLU A 215 -19.00 17.82 2.29
CA GLU A 215 -20.09 18.40 1.51
C GLU A 215 -19.70 18.65 0.06
N VAL A 216 -18.50 19.17 -0.18
CA VAL A 216 -17.92 19.31 -1.52
C VAL A 216 -17.84 17.96 -2.24
N CYS A 217 -17.34 16.92 -1.58
CA CYS A 217 -17.24 15.57 -2.16
C CYS A 217 -18.60 14.88 -2.35
N ASN A 218 -19.69 15.47 -1.86
CA ASN A 218 -21.07 15.11 -2.18
C ASN A 218 -21.66 15.96 -3.33
N GLY A 219 -20.86 16.83 -3.97
CA GLY A 219 -21.26 17.60 -5.14
C GLY A 219 -21.95 18.93 -4.85
N SER A 220 -21.68 19.57 -3.70
CA SER A 220 -22.29 20.86 -3.35
C SER A 220 -21.73 22.05 -4.14
N GLU A 221 -20.51 21.97 -4.65
CA GLU A 221 -19.82 23.10 -5.30
C GLU A 221 -19.36 22.81 -6.73
N ASN A 222 -19.17 21.53 -7.09
CA ASN A 222 -18.74 21.08 -8.43
C ASN A 222 -19.23 19.65 -8.71
N ASP A 223 -18.73 19.03 -9.78
CA ASP A 223 -19.07 17.66 -10.16
C ASP A 223 -18.30 16.58 -9.35
N LEU A 224 -17.53 16.96 -8.35
CA LEU A 224 -16.87 16.01 -7.43
C LEU A 224 -17.90 15.36 -6.51
N THR A 225 -18.60 14.37 -7.03
CA THR A 225 -19.75 13.68 -6.37
C THR A 225 -19.36 12.31 -5.81
N ILE A 226 -18.07 12.04 -5.62
CA ILE A 226 -17.53 10.70 -5.37
C ILE A 226 -18.16 10.00 -4.14
N PHE A 227 -18.42 10.72 -3.03
CA PHE A 227 -19.04 10.12 -1.84
C PHE A 227 -20.52 9.81 -2.05
N LYS A 228 -21.24 10.69 -2.77
CA LYS A 228 -22.63 10.45 -3.14
C LYS A 228 -22.76 9.25 -4.07
N LEU A 229 -21.96 9.19 -5.13
CA LEU A 229 -21.98 8.09 -6.11
C LEU A 229 -21.64 6.74 -5.45
N ALA A 230 -20.69 6.73 -4.53
CA ALA A 230 -20.36 5.53 -3.77
C ALA A 230 -21.49 5.09 -2.83
N PHE A 231 -22.20 6.04 -2.21
CA PHE A 231 -23.36 5.74 -1.37
C PHE A 231 -24.55 5.23 -2.19
N GLU A 232 -24.83 5.84 -3.34
CA GLU A 232 -25.93 5.44 -4.25
C GLU A 232 -25.66 4.09 -4.93
N ASP A 233 -24.41 3.68 -5.01
CA ASP A 233 -23.96 2.36 -5.48
C ASP A 233 -24.39 1.99 -6.92
N GLN A 234 -24.59 2.97 -7.78
CA GLN A 234 -25.08 2.75 -9.15
C GLN A 234 -23.97 2.66 -10.19
N LEU A 235 -22.91 3.48 -10.05
CA LEU A 235 -21.79 3.56 -11.01
C LEU A 235 -20.57 2.82 -10.50
N LEU A 236 -19.72 2.38 -11.42
CA LEU A 236 -18.40 1.83 -11.13
C LEU A 236 -17.36 2.98 -11.03
N PRO A 237 -16.22 2.80 -10.35
CA PRO A 237 -15.23 3.88 -10.17
C PRO A 237 -14.72 4.47 -11.49
N HIS A 238 -14.56 3.69 -12.54
CA HIS A 238 -14.17 4.18 -13.86
C HIS A 238 -15.29 4.94 -14.61
N GLU A 239 -16.51 4.96 -14.06
CA GLU A 239 -17.63 5.73 -14.60
C GLU A 239 -17.86 7.03 -13.82
N TYR A 240 -17.08 7.28 -12.75
CA TYR A 240 -17.18 8.52 -11.99
C TYR A 240 -16.64 9.70 -12.81
N PRO A 241 -17.13 10.94 -12.58
CA PRO A 241 -16.55 12.12 -13.19
C PRO A 241 -15.06 12.29 -12.90
N GLU A 242 -14.62 11.82 -11.71
CA GLU A 242 -13.24 11.79 -11.29
C GLU A 242 -12.76 10.34 -11.17
N GLN A 243 -11.76 9.99 -11.99
CA GLN A 243 -11.26 8.61 -12.13
C GLN A 243 -9.81 8.43 -11.66
N LYS A 244 -9.15 9.48 -11.20
CA LYS A 244 -7.76 9.38 -10.74
C LYS A 244 -7.67 8.50 -9.50
N ALA A 245 -7.10 7.30 -9.67
CA ALA A 245 -7.22 6.22 -8.69
C ALA A 245 -6.62 6.57 -7.32
N TYR A 246 -5.43 7.18 -7.31
CA TYR A 246 -4.74 7.51 -6.07
C TYR A 246 -5.48 8.59 -5.27
N GLU A 247 -5.80 9.71 -5.91
CA GLU A 247 -6.43 10.87 -5.26
C GLU A 247 -7.84 10.53 -4.77
N THR A 248 -8.61 9.81 -5.59
CA THR A 248 -9.95 9.35 -5.21
C THR A 248 -9.90 8.43 -4.00
N MET A 249 -9.06 7.38 -4.01
CA MET A 249 -8.88 6.52 -2.83
C MET A 249 -8.45 7.32 -1.60
N SER A 250 -7.59 8.33 -1.76
CA SER A 250 -7.16 9.19 -0.66
C SER A 250 -8.30 10.00 -0.04
N CYS A 251 -9.31 10.41 -0.83
CA CYS A 251 -10.52 11.03 -0.29
C CYS A 251 -11.31 10.02 0.56
N PHE A 252 -11.43 8.78 0.11
CA PHE A 252 -12.12 7.72 0.87
C PHE A 252 -11.34 7.30 2.13
N GLU A 253 -10.01 7.34 2.15
CA GLU A 253 -9.24 7.18 3.39
C GLU A 253 -9.64 8.22 4.43
N GLY A 254 -9.83 9.48 4.01
CA GLY A 254 -10.35 10.54 4.87
C GLY A 254 -11.80 10.30 5.31
N LEU A 255 -12.66 9.77 4.42
CA LEU A 255 -14.05 9.46 4.75
C LEU A 255 -14.18 8.33 5.79
N VAL A 256 -13.25 7.36 5.80
CA VAL A 256 -13.17 6.35 6.87
C VAL A 256 -12.95 7.01 8.23
N GLU A 257 -11.99 7.93 8.33
CA GLU A 257 -11.72 8.65 9.59
C GLU A 257 -12.90 9.54 9.98
N TYR A 258 -13.55 10.17 9.01
CA TYR A 258 -14.74 10.98 9.25
C TYR A 258 -15.93 10.13 9.73
N TYR A 259 -16.13 8.91 9.20
CA TYR A 259 -17.11 7.95 9.72
C TYR A 259 -16.79 7.57 11.17
N ARG A 260 -15.53 7.24 11.46
CA ARG A 260 -15.11 6.89 12.83
C ARG A 260 -15.40 8.01 13.82
N LEU A 261 -15.18 9.26 13.39
CA LEU A 261 -15.49 10.45 14.19
C LEU A 261 -17.00 10.62 14.42
N THR A 262 -17.81 10.56 13.36
CA THR A 262 -19.21 10.97 13.39
C THR A 262 -20.20 9.83 13.69
N GLY A 263 -19.85 8.60 13.34
CA GLY A 263 -20.75 7.44 13.39
C GLY A 263 -21.91 7.50 12.40
N ILE A 264 -21.83 8.34 11.37
CA ILE A 264 -22.91 8.48 10.37
C ILE A 264 -22.82 7.32 9.38
N GLU A 265 -23.71 6.35 9.49
CA GLU A 265 -23.66 5.07 8.77
C GLU A 265 -23.63 5.21 7.24
N LYS A 266 -24.22 6.26 6.65
CA LYS A 266 -24.15 6.47 5.20
C LYS A 266 -22.70 6.56 4.70
N TYR A 267 -21.77 7.08 5.49
CA TYR A 267 -20.36 7.21 5.10
C TYR A 267 -19.63 5.87 5.18
N LYS A 268 -19.98 5.02 6.15
CA LYS A 268 -19.50 3.63 6.16
C LYS A 268 -20.00 2.88 4.94
N THR A 269 -21.28 3.02 4.61
CA THR A 269 -21.86 2.40 3.40
C THR A 269 -21.12 2.87 2.14
N ALA A 270 -20.91 4.17 1.99
CA ALA A 270 -20.18 4.72 0.84
C ALA A 270 -18.76 4.16 0.73
N VAL A 271 -18.02 4.11 1.85
CA VAL A 271 -16.65 3.58 1.88
C VAL A 271 -16.62 2.10 1.52
N VAL A 272 -17.52 1.29 2.06
CA VAL A 272 -17.58 -0.16 1.79
C VAL A 272 -17.98 -0.42 0.35
N ASN A 273 -19.02 0.23 -0.17
CA ASN A 273 -19.46 0.10 -1.56
C ASN A 273 -18.32 0.46 -2.54
N PHE A 274 -17.64 1.58 -2.29
CA PHE A 274 -16.51 1.98 -3.12
C PHE A 274 -15.38 0.94 -3.09
N ALA A 275 -15.01 0.45 -1.90
CA ALA A 275 -13.96 -0.56 -1.75
C ALA A 275 -14.31 -1.87 -2.48
N GLU A 276 -15.57 -2.33 -2.37
CA GLU A 276 -16.05 -3.52 -3.10
C GLU A 276 -15.98 -3.34 -4.62
N LYS A 277 -16.39 -2.17 -5.12
CA LYS A 277 -16.33 -1.88 -6.56
C LYS A 277 -14.89 -1.79 -7.07
N VAL A 278 -14.00 -1.15 -6.33
CA VAL A 278 -12.57 -1.13 -6.67
C VAL A 278 -12.01 -2.55 -6.69
N LYS A 279 -12.23 -3.33 -5.62
CA LYS A 279 -11.78 -4.73 -5.53
C LYS A 279 -12.21 -5.58 -6.72
N ASN A 280 -13.47 -5.46 -7.13
CA ASN A 280 -14.06 -6.34 -8.12
C ASN A 280 -13.88 -5.89 -9.58
N ASN A 281 -13.61 -4.60 -9.82
CA ASN A 281 -13.56 -4.06 -11.19
C ASN A 281 -12.26 -3.35 -11.54
N GLU A 282 -11.54 -2.81 -10.56
CA GLU A 282 -10.41 -1.93 -10.82
C GLU A 282 -9.05 -2.53 -10.42
N ILE A 283 -9.00 -3.78 -9.99
CA ILE A 283 -7.76 -4.42 -9.55
C ILE A 283 -7.33 -5.52 -10.51
N SER A 284 -6.08 -5.45 -10.94
CA SER A 284 -5.43 -6.45 -11.77
C SER A 284 -5.00 -7.68 -10.98
N ILE A 285 -4.56 -8.73 -11.69
CA ILE A 285 -4.05 -9.97 -11.07
C ILE A 285 -2.83 -9.73 -10.16
N ILE A 286 -2.08 -8.66 -10.36
CA ILE A 286 -0.94 -8.31 -9.49
C ILE A 286 -1.31 -7.41 -8.31
N GLY A 287 -2.58 -7.03 -8.17
CA GLY A 287 -3.07 -6.27 -7.03
C GLY A 287 -2.93 -4.75 -7.16
N CYS A 288 -2.91 -4.20 -8.36
CA CYS A 288 -2.87 -2.75 -8.61
C CYS A 288 -3.95 -2.33 -9.61
N SER A 289 -4.24 -1.04 -9.68
CA SER A 289 -5.19 -0.43 -10.60
C SER A 289 -4.49 0.47 -11.62
N GLY A 290 -5.20 0.75 -12.73
CA GLY A 290 -4.81 1.73 -13.73
C GLY A 290 -3.87 1.20 -14.81
N CYS A 291 -4.43 0.67 -15.88
CA CYS A 291 -3.69 0.30 -17.09
C CYS A 291 -3.33 1.52 -17.95
N THR A 292 -4.07 2.64 -17.79
CA THR A 292 -3.88 3.88 -18.53
C THR A 292 -3.85 5.08 -17.58
N HIS A 293 -2.84 5.93 -17.69
CA HIS A 293 -2.74 7.22 -17.01
C HIS A 293 -3.09 7.23 -15.51
N GLU A 294 -2.83 6.11 -14.79
CA GLU A 294 -3.08 5.99 -13.35
C GLU A 294 -4.57 6.18 -12.97
N LEU A 295 -5.48 5.86 -13.89
CA LEU A 295 -6.92 6.02 -13.72
C LEU A 295 -7.59 4.70 -13.33
N PHE A 296 -8.75 4.77 -12.70
CA PHE A 296 -9.71 3.69 -12.78
C PHE A 296 -10.16 3.59 -14.23
N ASP A 297 -9.99 2.42 -14.84
CA ASP A 297 -10.19 2.20 -16.27
C ASP A 297 -10.80 0.83 -16.57
N ASN A 298 -11.57 0.29 -15.63
CA ASN A 298 -12.03 -1.09 -15.66
C ASN A 298 -10.84 -2.06 -15.78
N THR A 299 -9.87 -1.88 -14.89
CA THR A 299 -8.59 -2.61 -14.90
C THR A 299 -8.80 -4.13 -14.99
N ARG A 300 -9.90 -4.65 -14.41
CA ARG A 300 -10.27 -6.08 -14.55
C ARG A 300 -10.32 -6.52 -16.02
N LEU A 301 -10.80 -5.70 -16.92
CA LEU A 301 -10.86 -5.99 -18.36
C LEU A 301 -9.61 -5.51 -19.09
N SER A 302 -9.16 -4.27 -18.82
CA SER A 302 -8.05 -3.63 -19.55
C SER A 302 -6.74 -4.39 -19.40
N GLN A 303 -6.51 -5.05 -18.27
CA GLN A 303 -5.26 -5.76 -17.99
C GLN A 303 -4.93 -6.90 -18.97
N VAL A 304 -5.91 -7.43 -19.67
CA VAL A 304 -5.73 -8.55 -20.61
C VAL A 304 -5.44 -8.07 -22.02
N ASP A 305 -5.72 -6.79 -22.34
CA ASP A 305 -5.53 -6.24 -23.67
C ASP A 305 -4.03 -6.13 -24.02
N PRO A 306 -3.53 -6.90 -25.02
CA PRO A 306 -2.11 -6.88 -25.37
C PRO A 306 -1.68 -5.60 -26.10
N THR A 307 -2.62 -4.75 -26.52
CA THR A 307 -2.30 -3.47 -27.18
C THR A 307 -1.84 -2.42 -26.19
N PHE A 308 -2.13 -2.57 -24.89
CA PHE A 308 -1.55 -1.76 -23.83
C PHE A 308 -0.11 -2.20 -23.56
N ASN A 309 0.81 -1.66 -24.33
CA ASN A 309 2.24 -1.82 -24.09
C ASN A 309 2.66 -0.95 -22.89
N ASN A 310 3.51 -1.49 -22.01
CA ASN A 310 3.93 -0.83 -20.78
C ASN A 310 2.72 -0.42 -19.91
N ILE A 311 1.79 -1.36 -19.72
CA ILE A 311 0.61 -1.18 -18.87
C ILE A 311 1.07 -0.65 -17.51
N MET A 312 0.50 0.49 -17.11
CA MET A 312 0.98 1.29 -15.99
C MET A 312 0.97 0.53 -14.67
N GLN A 313 -0.02 0.52 -13.88
CA GLN A 313 -0.04 -0.02 -12.52
C GLN A 313 0.88 0.78 -11.57
N GLU A 314 0.47 1.99 -11.22
CA GLU A 314 1.28 2.93 -10.44
C GLU A 314 1.57 2.42 -9.03
N THR A 315 2.83 2.54 -8.58
CA THR A 315 3.24 2.14 -7.23
C THR A 315 2.56 2.96 -6.13
N CYS A 316 2.26 4.25 -6.36
CA CYS A 316 1.45 5.03 -5.42
C CYS A 316 0.05 4.44 -5.25
N VAL A 317 -0.58 4.00 -6.33
CA VAL A 317 -1.89 3.32 -6.30
C VAL A 317 -1.80 2.00 -5.53
N SER A 318 -0.77 1.19 -5.76
CA SER A 318 -0.54 -0.07 -5.03
C SER A 318 -0.48 0.16 -3.52
N VAL A 319 0.33 1.12 -3.07
CA VAL A 319 0.51 1.41 -1.63
C VAL A 319 -0.75 1.99 -1.02
N THR A 320 -1.45 2.88 -1.74
CA THR A 320 -2.71 3.47 -1.29
C THR A 320 -3.81 2.42 -1.18
N TRP A 321 -3.92 1.52 -2.18
CA TRP A 321 -4.85 0.40 -2.13
C TRP A 321 -4.59 -0.51 -0.93
N MET A 322 -3.34 -0.88 -0.66
CA MET A 322 -3.00 -1.65 0.55
C MET A 322 -3.44 -0.94 1.83
N LYS A 323 -3.18 0.37 1.96
CA LYS A 323 -3.58 1.15 3.15
C LYS A 323 -5.10 1.23 3.27
N PHE A 324 -5.81 1.48 2.18
CA PHE A 324 -7.26 1.53 2.15
C PHE A 324 -7.88 0.18 2.49
N CYS A 325 -7.39 -0.92 1.91
CA CYS A 325 -7.77 -2.28 2.30
C CYS A 325 -7.55 -2.54 3.80
N GLY A 326 -6.45 -2.07 4.37
CA GLY A 326 -6.19 -2.18 5.80
C GLY A 326 -7.23 -1.44 6.66
N GLN A 327 -7.67 -0.25 6.23
CA GLN A 327 -8.74 0.48 6.90
C GLN A 327 -10.08 -0.27 6.81
N ILE A 328 -10.42 -0.82 5.63
CA ILE A 328 -11.66 -1.58 5.41
C ILE A 328 -11.64 -2.91 6.16
N LEU A 329 -10.51 -3.62 6.14
CA LEU A 329 -10.33 -4.85 6.93
C LEU A 329 -10.62 -4.61 8.41
N ARG A 330 -10.09 -3.54 8.97
CA ARG A 330 -10.34 -3.20 10.37
C ARG A 330 -11.80 -2.84 10.62
N LEU A 331 -12.40 -2.08 9.71
CA LEU A 331 -13.79 -1.63 9.79
C LEU A 331 -14.80 -2.79 9.72
N THR A 332 -14.59 -3.72 8.79
CA THR A 332 -15.53 -4.79 8.45
C THR A 332 -15.20 -6.14 9.05
N GLY A 333 -13.93 -6.43 9.26
CA GLY A 333 -13.43 -7.76 9.62
C GLY A 333 -13.38 -8.73 8.45
N ASP A 334 -13.60 -8.27 7.22
CA ASP A 334 -13.64 -9.11 6.02
C ASP A 334 -12.24 -9.51 5.57
N PRO A 335 -11.89 -10.82 5.60
CA PRO A 335 -10.56 -11.33 5.24
C PRO A 335 -10.18 -11.12 3.78
N GLU A 336 -11.13 -10.87 2.87
CA GLU A 336 -10.82 -10.61 1.46
C GLU A 336 -9.96 -9.35 1.28
N TYR A 337 -10.09 -8.37 2.17
CA TYR A 337 -9.19 -7.20 2.14
C TYR A 337 -7.77 -7.52 2.60
N ALA A 338 -7.58 -8.53 3.44
CA ALA A 338 -6.25 -9.05 3.72
C ALA A 338 -5.68 -9.82 2.53
N ASP A 339 -6.51 -10.54 1.77
CA ASP A 339 -6.10 -11.16 0.49
C ASP A 339 -5.64 -10.09 -0.52
N CYS A 340 -6.36 -8.96 -0.62
CA CYS A 340 -5.96 -7.83 -1.47
C CYS A 340 -4.59 -7.25 -1.07
N ILE A 341 -4.37 -7.03 0.22
CA ILE A 341 -3.07 -6.54 0.73
C ILE A 341 -1.95 -7.52 0.39
N GLU A 342 -2.16 -8.81 0.61
CA GLU A 342 -1.20 -9.87 0.33
C GLU A 342 -0.87 -9.95 -1.16
N GLN A 343 -1.89 -9.96 -2.02
CA GLN A 343 -1.73 -10.00 -3.47
C GLN A 343 -0.91 -8.81 -3.98
N THR A 344 -1.26 -7.60 -3.53
CA THR A 344 -0.53 -6.39 -3.90
C THR A 344 0.91 -6.43 -3.40
N PHE A 345 1.12 -6.82 -2.15
CA PHE A 345 2.45 -6.84 -1.54
C PHE A 345 3.41 -7.76 -2.28
N TYR A 346 3.03 -9.03 -2.48
CA TYR A 346 3.92 -10.02 -3.08
C TYR A 346 4.08 -9.89 -4.60
N ASN A 347 3.23 -9.14 -5.28
CA ASN A 347 3.31 -8.98 -6.73
C ASN A 347 3.66 -7.54 -7.14
N ALA A 348 2.70 -6.62 -7.19
CA ALA A 348 2.94 -5.26 -7.67
C ALA A 348 3.99 -4.52 -6.82
N PHE A 349 3.87 -4.56 -5.50
CA PHE A 349 4.73 -3.77 -4.61
C PHE A 349 6.18 -4.27 -4.57
N ILE A 350 6.42 -5.57 -4.30
CA ILE A 350 7.77 -6.16 -4.36
C ILE A 350 8.31 -6.10 -5.80
N GLY A 351 7.42 -6.27 -6.79
CA GLY A 351 7.78 -6.15 -8.20
C GLY A 351 8.34 -4.78 -8.58
N ALA A 352 7.90 -3.72 -7.92
CA ALA A 352 8.42 -2.36 -8.14
C ALA A 352 9.74 -2.08 -7.40
N ALA A 353 10.10 -2.87 -6.37
CA ALA A 353 11.30 -2.63 -5.58
C ALA A 353 12.57 -2.92 -6.39
N ASN A 354 13.49 -1.96 -6.46
CA ASN A 354 14.79 -2.10 -7.11
C ASN A 354 15.79 -2.64 -6.09
N THR A 355 16.00 -3.96 -6.12
CA THR A 355 16.86 -4.66 -5.14
C THR A 355 18.35 -4.48 -5.39
N HIS A 356 18.71 -3.81 -6.49
CA HIS A 356 20.08 -3.44 -6.85
C HIS A 356 20.16 -1.93 -7.04
N LYS A 357 21.22 -1.32 -6.53
CA LYS A 357 21.47 0.12 -6.71
C LYS A 357 22.03 0.37 -8.10
N VAL A 358 21.16 0.60 -9.06
CA VAL A 358 21.50 0.90 -10.46
C VAL A 358 21.00 2.28 -10.82
N ASP A 359 21.87 3.14 -11.34
CA ASP A 359 21.47 4.46 -11.82
C ASP A 359 20.71 4.33 -13.14
N VAL A 360 19.59 5.03 -13.22
CA VAL A 360 18.78 5.17 -14.44
C VAL A 360 19.02 6.55 -15.08
N ASN A 361 18.79 6.63 -16.39
CA ASN A 361 18.80 7.89 -17.11
C ASN A 361 17.36 8.38 -17.29
N VAL A 362 17.12 9.65 -16.95
CA VAL A 362 15.83 10.31 -17.09
C VAL A 362 16.01 11.54 -17.95
N GLU A 363 15.20 11.68 -19.00
CA GLU A 363 15.14 12.90 -19.80
C GLU A 363 14.02 13.80 -19.26
N SER A 364 14.35 15.05 -18.96
CA SER A 364 13.40 16.08 -18.58
C SER A 364 13.89 17.44 -19.10
N ASP A 365 12.97 18.24 -19.67
CA ASP A 365 13.26 19.58 -20.23
C ASP A 365 14.44 19.60 -21.22
N GLY A 366 14.55 18.54 -22.03
CA GLY A 366 15.63 18.39 -23.02
C GLY A 366 17.02 18.12 -22.40
N LYS A 367 17.07 17.76 -21.12
CA LYS A 367 18.29 17.39 -20.41
C LYS A 367 18.23 15.95 -19.91
N ASN A 368 19.39 15.32 -19.86
CA ASN A 368 19.53 13.98 -19.29
C ASN A 368 20.02 14.08 -17.83
N TYR A 369 19.31 13.41 -16.97
CA TYR A 369 19.64 13.27 -15.55
C TYR A 369 19.95 11.80 -15.27
N ARG A 370 20.91 11.55 -14.39
CA ARG A 370 21.28 10.20 -13.98
C ARG A 370 21.19 10.06 -12.47
N GLY A 371 20.57 9.00 -12.00
CA GLY A 371 20.43 8.74 -10.57
C GLY A 371 19.76 7.41 -10.30
N PHE A 372 19.56 7.12 -9.02
CA PHE A 372 18.96 5.89 -8.54
C PHE A 372 17.57 6.17 -7.93
N LEU A 373 16.63 5.26 -8.18
CA LEU A 373 15.33 5.21 -7.50
C LEU A 373 15.17 3.82 -6.85
N PRO A 374 14.83 3.75 -5.55
CA PRO A 374 14.65 2.47 -4.86
C PRO A 374 13.40 1.71 -5.30
N PHE A 375 12.46 2.37 -5.95
CA PHE A 375 11.23 1.77 -6.50
C PHE A 375 10.91 2.34 -7.87
N ASP A 376 10.46 1.47 -8.76
CA ASP A 376 9.85 1.86 -10.02
C ASP A 376 8.53 2.60 -9.77
N SER A 377 8.19 3.48 -10.69
CA SER A 377 6.90 4.18 -10.65
C SER A 377 5.75 3.27 -11.10
N TYR A 378 6.02 2.31 -11.97
CA TYR A 378 5.02 1.45 -12.59
C TYR A 378 5.39 -0.02 -12.52
N SER A 379 4.39 -0.88 -12.30
CA SER A 379 4.49 -2.35 -12.28
C SER A 379 3.74 -2.95 -13.46
N ALA A 380 4.28 -2.81 -14.68
CA ALA A 380 3.62 -3.27 -15.89
C ALA A 380 3.34 -4.77 -15.89
N LEU A 381 2.20 -5.18 -16.47
CA LEU A 381 1.84 -6.61 -16.66
C LEU A 381 2.54 -7.23 -17.86
N ARG A 382 2.98 -6.39 -18.79
CA ARG A 382 3.79 -6.73 -19.97
C ARG A 382 4.72 -5.56 -20.25
N ALA A 383 6.01 -5.79 -20.33
CA ALA A 383 7.00 -4.79 -20.66
C ALA A 383 8.32 -5.45 -21.13
N THR A 384 9.26 -4.60 -21.49
CA THR A 384 10.61 -5.03 -21.88
C THR A 384 11.55 -5.10 -20.68
N GLU A 385 11.31 -4.32 -19.63
CA GLU A 385 12.23 -4.22 -18.48
C GLU A 385 11.51 -3.81 -17.18
N LYS A 386 12.12 -4.11 -16.06
CA LYS A 386 11.88 -3.52 -14.74
C LYS A 386 13.18 -2.96 -14.16
N GLY A 387 13.05 -2.13 -13.13
CA GLY A 387 14.19 -1.46 -12.50
C GLY A 387 14.51 -0.11 -13.14
N ILE A 388 13.83 0.24 -14.21
CA ILE A 388 13.96 1.52 -14.93
C ILE A 388 12.61 2.10 -15.37
N LEU A 389 11.51 1.55 -14.90
CA LEU A 389 10.15 2.05 -15.20
C LEU A 389 9.88 3.31 -14.39
N THR A 390 10.21 4.45 -14.96
CA THR A 390 10.15 5.76 -14.31
C THR A 390 8.98 6.58 -14.82
N GLY A 391 8.45 7.42 -13.95
CA GLY A 391 7.39 8.40 -14.22
C GLY A 391 7.10 9.17 -12.93
N GLY A 392 6.28 10.20 -12.99
CA GLY A 392 5.96 11.00 -11.81
C GLY A 392 7.20 11.59 -11.12
N LEU A 393 8.22 11.97 -11.90
CA LEU A 393 9.49 12.49 -11.42
C LEU A 393 9.52 14.01 -11.48
N LYS A 394 10.22 14.62 -10.53
CA LYS A 394 10.56 16.04 -10.55
C LYS A 394 12.03 16.26 -10.27
N ILE A 395 12.60 17.24 -10.97
CA ILE A 395 13.96 17.69 -10.73
C ILE A 395 13.97 18.54 -9.46
N MET A 396 14.85 18.19 -8.53
CA MET A 396 15.02 18.87 -7.25
C MET A 396 15.82 20.17 -7.41
N SER A 397 15.79 21.04 -6.40
CA SER A 397 16.50 22.32 -6.40
C SER A 397 18.03 22.20 -6.57
N ASP A 398 18.61 21.04 -6.23
CA ASP A 398 20.03 20.73 -6.38
C ASP A 398 20.37 20.09 -7.75
N GLY A 399 19.40 19.95 -8.66
CA GLY A 399 19.57 19.33 -9.96
C GLY A 399 19.49 17.80 -9.97
N SER A 400 19.30 17.14 -8.81
CA SER A 400 18.96 15.73 -8.77
C SER A 400 17.47 15.53 -9.09
N PHE A 401 17.03 14.28 -9.27
CA PHE A 401 15.61 13.98 -9.43
C PHE A 401 15.12 13.02 -8.35
N TYR A 402 13.82 13.03 -8.10
CA TYR A 402 13.16 12.05 -7.27
C TYR A 402 11.70 11.84 -7.71
N GLY A 403 11.05 10.77 -7.20
CA GLY A 403 9.73 10.35 -7.63
C GLY A 403 8.72 10.16 -6.50
N CYS A 404 7.47 10.50 -6.80
CA CYS A 404 6.34 10.33 -5.89
C CYS A 404 6.20 8.88 -5.39
N CYS A 405 6.38 7.91 -6.29
CA CYS A 405 6.23 6.49 -6.02
C CYS A 405 7.32 5.94 -5.08
N ALA A 406 8.58 6.37 -5.27
CA ALA A 406 9.65 6.03 -4.35
C ALA A 406 9.38 6.61 -2.95
N CYS A 407 8.83 7.83 -2.85
CA CYS A 407 8.51 8.45 -1.56
C CYS A 407 7.42 7.73 -0.76
N ILE A 408 6.39 7.18 -1.42
CA ILE A 408 5.29 6.49 -0.72
C ILE A 408 5.63 5.05 -0.33
N SER A 409 6.57 4.41 -1.03
CA SER A 409 6.86 2.98 -0.91
C SER A 409 7.18 2.50 0.51
N PRO A 410 7.89 3.26 1.37
CA PRO A 410 8.07 2.84 2.77
C PRO A 410 6.75 2.55 3.51
N MET A 411 5.64 3.22 3.14
CA MET A 411 4.33 2.96 3.74
C MET A 411 3.77 1.58 3.38
N GLY A 412 4.17 0.98 2.26
CA GLY A 412 3.79 -0.40 1.90
C GLY A 412 4.26 -1.41 2.95
N PHE A 413 5.51 -1.29 3.42
CA PHE A 413 6.02 -2.12 4.52
C PHE A 413 5.30 -1.83 5.84
N GLY A 414 5.11 -0.54 6.16
CA GLY A 414 4.39 -0.12 7.36
C GLY A 414 2.97 -0.68 7.41
N THR A 415 2.25 -0.65 6.29
CA THR A 415 0.91 -1.22 6.17
C THR A 415 0.92 -2.72 6.34
N PHE A 416 1.81 -3.43 5.63
CA PHE A 416 1.88 -4.89 5.71
C PHE A 416 2.21 -5.37 7.13
N ALA A 417 3.23 -4.80 7.75
CA ALA A 417 3.64 -5.14 9.11
C ALA A 417 2.57 -4.85 10.16
N SER A 418 1.91 -3.68 10.10
CA SER A 418 0.90 -3.27 11.07
C SER A 418 -0.40 -4.07 10.98
N HIS A 419 -0.68 -4.72 9.86
CA HIS A 419 -1.85 -5.56 9.65
C HIS A 419 -1.55 -7.06 9.73
N ALA A 420 -0.29 -7.46 9.95
CA ALA A 420 0.07 -8.87 10.09
C ALA A 420 -0.65 -9.54 11.27
N ALA A 421 -0.84 -8.82 12.37
CA ALA A 421 -1.63 -9.26 13.51
C ALA A 421 -2.52 -8.12 14.02
N LEU A 422 -3.81 -8.38 14.12
CA LEU A 422 -4.83 -7.42 14.60
C LEU A 422 -5.55 -7.97 15.83
N ILE A 423 -5.97 -7.08 16.73
CA ILE A 423 -6.74 -7.44 17.92
C ILE A 423 -8.23 -7.51 17.56
N SER A 424 -8.88 -8.59 17.96
CA SER A 424 -10.34 -8.76 17.94
C SER A 424 -10.89 -8.68 19.35
N THR A 425 -12.22 -8.61 19.49
CA THR A 425 -12.89 -8.48 20.79
C THR A 425 -12.47 -9.57 21.81
N ASN A 426 -12.27 -10.80 21.34
CA ASN A 426 -11.97 -11.96 22.22
C ASN A 426 -10.55 -12.51 22.04
N GLY A 427 -9.68 -11.79 21.32
CA GLY A 427 -8.33 -12.28 21.06
C GLY A 427 -7.64 -11.58 19.90
N VAL A 428 -6.95 -12.34 19.07
CA VAL A 428 -6.11 -11.83 17.98
C VAL A 428 -6.36 -12.59 16.70
N VAL A 429 -6.12 -11.93 15.55
CA VAL A 429 -6.11 -12.57 14.23
C VAL A 429 -4.76 -12.33 13.54
N LEU A 430 -4.18 -13.39 12.96
CA LEU A 430 -3.02 -13.33 12.08
C LEU A 430 -3.51 -13.28 10.63
N ASN A 431 -3.10 -12.24 9.91
CA ASN A 431 -3.46 -12.03 8.50
C ASN A 431 -2.36 -12.47 7.54
N PHE A 432 -1.08 -12.26 7.92
CA PHE A 432 0.07 -12.58 7.06
C PHE A 432 1.05 -13.49 7.78
N TYR A 433 1.61 -14.42 7.00
CA TYR A 433 2.53 -15.44 7.50
C TYR A 433 3.96 -15.04 7.17
N LEU A 434 4.57 -14.32 8.09
CA LEU A 434 5.95 -13.85 7.99
C LEU A 434 6.83 -14.66 8.95
N ASP A 435 7.90 -15.25 8.44
CA ASP A 435 8.88 -15.94 9.30
C ASP A 435 9.38 -15.02 10.42
N GLY A 436 9.48 -15.53 11.65
CA GLY A 436 9.90 -14.75 12.79
C GLY A 436 8.94 -14.80 13.97
N PHE A 437 8.60 -13.65 14.55
CA PHE A 437 7.64 -13.59 15.65
C PHE A 437 6.87 -12.28 15.70
N VAL A 438 5.70 -12.35 16.31
CA VAL A 438 4.89 -11.19 16.69
C VAL A 438 4.46 -11.34 18.15
N SER A 439 4.69 -10.31 18.96
CA SER A 439 4.12 -10.20 20.29
C SER A 439 2.75 -9.57 20.21
N ILE A 440 1.78 -10.14 20.90
CA ILE A 440 0.38 -9.71 20.88
C ILE A 440 -0.10 -9.39 22.30
N GLN A 441 -1.01 -8.45 22.42
CA GLN A 441 -1.73 -8.22 23.66
C GLN A 441 -3.00 -9.09 23.70
N THR A 442 -3.11 -9.91 24.73
CA THR A 442 -4.27 -10.75 24.99
C THR A 442 -5.43 -9.92 25.59
N PRO A 443 -6.67 -10.43 25.63
CA PRO A 443 -7.80 -9.71 26.23
C PRO A 443 -7.62 -9.33 27.71
N SER A 444 -6.82 -10.09 28.48
CA SER A 444 -6.49 -9.75 29.87
C SER A 444 -5.38 -8.68 29.99
N GLY A 445 -4.81 -8.24 28.86
CA GLY A 445 -3.70 -7.28 28.85
C GLY A 445 -2.31 -7.90 28.98
N LYS A 446 -2.19 -9.24 29.10
CA LYS A 446 -0.91 -9.94 29.08
C LYS A 446 -0.30 -9.96 27.68
N ILE A 447 1.00 -10.27 27.61
CA ILE A 447 1.71 -10.42 26.34
C ILE A 447 1.89 -11.90 26.03
N ALA A 448 1.42 -12.32 24.85
CA ALA A 448 1.78 -13.60 24.27
C ALA A 448 2.68 -13.38 23.05
N LYS A 449 3.61 -14.31 22.81
CA LYS A 449 4.52 -14.28 21.66
C LYS A 449 4.17 -15.43 20.73
N LEU A 450 3.84 -15.11 19.50
CA LEU A 450 3.58 -16.07 18.45
C LEU A 450 4.82 -16.16 17.56
N LYS A 451 5.49 -17.34 17.56
CA LYS A 451 6.57 -17.62 16.63
C LYS A 451 5.98 -18.24 15.38
N VAL A 452 6.29 -17.67 14.21
CA VAL A 452 5.91 -18.20 12.90
C VAL A 452 7.15 -18.74 12.21
N GLU A 453 7.11 -20.01 11.82
CA GLU A 453 8.18 -20.69 11.10
C GLU A 453 7.66 -21.08 9.72
N THR A 454 8.24 -20.47 8.68
CA THR A 454 7.77 -20.65 7.31
C THR A 454 8.76 -20.13 6.28
N ASN A 455 8.69 -20.65 5.05
CA ASN A 455 9.30 -20.04 3.88
C ASN A 455 8.23 -19.44 2.93
N TYR A 456 7.07 -19.07 3.49
CA TYR A 456 6.00 -18.40 2.75
C TYR A 456 6.48 -17.05 2.20
N PRO A 457 6.16 -16.67 0.96
CA PRO A 457 5.18 -17.22 0.03
C PRO A 457 5.73 -18.29 -0.94
N TYR A 458 6.90 -18.86 -0.71
CA TYR A 458 7.54 -19.81 -1.64
C TYR A 458 7.29 -21.27 -1.27
N ASP A 459 6.89 -21.54 -0.02
CA ASP A 459 6.48 -22.85 0.48
C ASP A 459 5.07 -22.77 1.09
N ASN A 460 4.40 -23.91 1.15
CA ASN A 460 3.01 -24.03 1.58
C ASN A 460 2.84 -24.25 3.10
N SER A 461 3.91 -24.44 3.84
CA SER A 461 3.87 -24.83 5.25
C SER A 461 4.10 -23.66 6.19
N VAL A 462 3.25 -23.56 7.20
CA VAL A 462 3.35 -22.55 8.26
C VAL A 462 3.17 -23.24 9.61
N ARG A 463 4.09 -23.01 10.54
CA ARG A 463 3.92 -23.35 11.95
C ARG A 463 3.81 -22.09 12.79
N ILE A 464 2.77 -22.03 13.63
CA ILE A 464 2.56 -20.96 14.60
C ILE A 464 2.70 -21.58 16.00
N SER A 465 3.78 -21.25 16.70
CA SER A 465 4.04 -21.71 18.06
C SER A 465 3.69 -20.62 19.07
N VAL A 466 2.94 -21.00 20.11
CA VAL A 466 2.48 -20.07 21.16
C VAL A 466 3.43 -20.11 22.35
N ASN A 467 3.85 -18.94 22.81
CA ASN A 467 4.60 -18.74 24.04
C ASN A 467 3.88 -17.69 24.90
N CYS A 468 3.19 -18.14 25.94
CA CYS A 468 2.46 -17.29 26.88
C CYS A 468 2.33 -17.98 28.25
N GLU A 469 2.04 -17.19 29.27
CA GLU A 469 1.43 -17.75 30.48
C GLU A 469 0.07 -18.34 30.11
N GLU A 470 -0.35 -19.37 30.88
CA GLU A 470 -1.65 -20.01 30.61
C GLU A 470 -2.80 -18.99 30.63
N GLU A 471 -3.49 -18.84 29.50
CA GLU A 471 -4.53 -17.83 29.32
C GLU A 471 -5.55 -18.23 28.26
N TYR A 472 -6.83 -17.92 28.53
CA TYR A 472 -7.93 -18.18 27.60
C TYR A 472 -8.13 -17.00 26.64
N PHE A 473 -7.95 -17.24 25.34
CA PHE A 473 -8.28 -16.28 24.28
C PHE A 473 -8.54 -16.97 22.93
N SER A 474 -9.12 -16.23 22.00
CA SER A 474 -9.31 -16.64 20.62
C SER A 474 -8.06 -16.32 19.80
N LEU A 475 -7.44 -17.34 19.19
CA LEU A 475 -6.41 -17.15 18.18
C LEU A 475 -7.02 -17.47 16.81
N GLY A 476 -7.22 -16.44 16.01
CA GLY A 476 -7.65 -16.54 14.62
C GLY A 476 -6.46 -16.48 13.67
N PHE A 477 -6.59 -17.13 12.53
CA PHE A 477 -5.63 -17.03 11.44
C PHE A 477 -6.35 -17.13 10.10
N ARG A 478 -5.87 -16.36 9.13
CA ARG A 478 -6.53 -16.26 7.83
C ARG A 478 -6.24 -17.49 6.96
N ILE A 479 -7.28 -18.04 6.35
CA ILE A 479 -7.17 -18.98 5.23
C ILE A 479 -7.38 -18.18 3.95
N PRO A 480 -6.32 -17.93 3.14
CA PRO A 480 -6.43 -17.15 1.92
C PRO A 480 -7.44 -17.73 0.93
N SER A 481 -8.17 -16.86 0.20
CA SER A 481 -9.20 -17.30 -0.75
C SER A 481 -8.67 -18.17 -1.90
N TRP A 482 -7.39 -18.01 -2.25
CA TRP A 482 -6.72 -18.81 -3.26
C TRP A 482 -6.41 -20.24 -2.81
N SER A 483 -6.35 -20.54 -1.52
CA SER A 483 -6.09 -21.90 -1.00
C SER A 483 -7.38 -22.72 -0.98
N LYS A 484 -7.51 -23.63 -1.91
CA LYS A 484 -8.74 -24.46 -2.07
C LYS A 484 -8.81 -25.62 -1.09
N ASN A 485 -7.67 -26.23 -0.80
CA ASN A 485 -7.53 -27.39 0.09
C ASN A 485 -6.49 -27.06 1.15
N THR A 486 -6.93 -26.49 2.26
CA THR A 486 -6.05 -26.17 3.40
C THR A 486 -6.16 -27.23 4.45
N GLU A 487 -5.02 -27.77 4.91
CA GLU A 487 -4.94 -28.68 6.05
C GLU A 487 -4.50 -27.90 7.28
N VAL A 488 -5.19 -28.11 8.40
CA VAL A 488 -4.84 -27.46 9.68
C VAL A 488 -4.80 -28.50 10.79
N SER A 489 -3.80 -28.41 11.65
CA SER A 489 -3.74 -29.20 12.89
C SER A 489 -3.36 -28.35 14.09
N LEU A 490 -3.92 -28.68 15.25
CA LEU A 490 -3.58 -28.16 16.56
C LEU A 490 -2.89 -29.26 17.38
N ASN A 491 -1.64 -29.05 17.76
CA ASN A 491 -0.86 -30.05 18.52
C ASN A 491 -0.95 -31.44 17.85
N GLN A 492 -0.77 -31.52 16.52
CA GLN A 492 -0.88 -32.73 15.69
C GLN A 492 -2.31 -33.28 15.51
N THR A 493 -3.32 -32.71 16.12
CA THR A 493 -4.73 -33.11 15.89
C THR A 493 -5.33 -32.29 14.75
N VAL A 494 -5.80 -32.98 13.71
CA VAL A 494 -6.43 -32.31 12.57
C VAL A 494 -7.70 -31.60 13.01
N ILE A 495 -7.87 -30.37 12.56
CA ILE A 495 -9.06 -29.55 12.77
C ILE A 495 -9.62 -29.05 11.44
N LEU A 496 -10.89 -28.63 11.43
CA LEU A 496 -11.51 -28.07 10.25
C LEU A 496 -10.93 -26.68 9.95
N ALA A 497 -10.47 -26.48 8.70
CA ALA A 497 -10.10 -25.18 8.20
C ALA A 497 -11.37 -24.45 7.69
N GLU A 498 -11.63 -23.27 8.24
CA GLU A 498 -12.72 -22.41 7.79
C GLU A 498 -12.20 -21.37 6.81
N LYS A 499 -12.94 -21.11 5.73
CA LYS A 499 -12.59 -20.04 4.78
C LYS A 499 -12.63 -18.67 5.48
N GLY A 500 -11.73 -17.82 5.13
CA GLY A 500 -11.57 -16.50 5.75
C GLY A 500 -10.77 -16.62 7.04
N TYR A 501 -11.41 -16.77 8.20
CA TYR A 501 -10.70 -16.94 9.47
C TYR A 501 -11.07 -18.26 10.14
N THR A 502 -10.09 -19.14 10.31
CA THR A 502 -10.18 -20.23 11.27
C THR A 502 -9.86 -19.68 12.65
N ARG A 503 -10.75 -19.92 13.63
CA ARG A 503 -10.59 -19.43 15.01
C ARG A 503 -10.57 -20.59 15.99
N ILE A 504 -9.62 -20.55 16.93
CA ILE A 504 -9.49 -21.52 17.99
C ILE A 504 -9.58 -20.80 19.33
N GLU A 505 -10.64 -21.08 20.10
CA GLU A 505 -10.86 -20.55 21.43
C GLU A 505 -10.49 -21.60 22.47
N ARG A 506 -9.46 -21.32 23.26
CA ARG A 506 -8.98 -22.24 24.30
C ARG A 506 -8.08 -21.53 25.29
N CYS A 507 -7.74 -22.24 26.37
CA CYS A 507 -6.64 -21.87 27.23
C CYS A 507 -5.32 -22.23 26.54
N TRP A 508 -4.58 -21.22 26.11
CA TRP A 508 -3.30 -21.35 25.43
C TRP A 508 -2.17 -21.38 26.45
N LYS A 509 -1.13 -22.15 26.17
CA LYS A 509 0.10 -22.21 26.99
C LYS A 509 1.32 -22.39 26.11
N THR A 510 2.47 -22.08 26.68
CA THR A 510 3.77 -22.32 26.03
C THR A 510 3.89 -23.77 25.59
N GLY A 511 4.25 -23.98 24.32
CA GLY A 511 4.39 -25.29 23.70
C GLY A 511 3.17 -25.69 22.84
N ASP A 512 2.04 -24.99 22.89
CA ASP A 512 0.97 -25.20 21.94
C ASP A 512 1.40 -24.69 20.56
N PHE A 513 0.98 -25.39 19.49
CA PHE A 513 1.30 -25.00 18.13
C PHE A 513 0.18 -25.36 17.14
N ILE A 514 0.12 -24.58 16.05
CA ILE A 514 -0.78 -24.80 14.92
C ILE A 514 0.11 -25.04 13.69
N ASP A 515 -0.14 -26.12 12.96
CA ASP A 515 0.42 -26.34 11.63
C ASP A 515 -0.65 -26.08 10.57
N ILE A 516 -0.27 -25.34 9.54
CA ILE A 516 -1.12 -25.00 8.38
C ILE A 516 -0.37 -25.43 7.14
N LYS A 517 -1.08 -26.10 6.22
CA LYS A 517 -0.57 -26.44 4.91
C LYS A 517 -1.55 -25.98 3.84
N PHE A 518 -1.13 -24.98 3.07
CA PHE A 518 -1.92 -24.38 2.02
C PHE A 518 -1.91 -25.18 0.71
N ASP A 519 -2.91 -24.96 -0.13
CA ASP A 519 -2.96 -25.53 -1.48
C ASP A 519 -2.06 -24.73 -2.43
N PHE A 520 -0.84 -25.19 -2.62
CA PHE A 520 0.18 -24.55 -3.46
C PHE A 520 0.35 -25.20 -4.83
N ARG A 521 -0.70 -25.88 -5.31
CA ARG A 521 -0.72 -26.30 -6.71
C ARG A 521 -0.73 -25.06 -7.62
N ILE A 522 -0.31 -25.23 -8.86
CA ILE A 522 -0.37 -24.15 -9.85
C ILE A 522 -1.81 -24.09 -10.37
N PHE A 523 -2.42 -22.90 -10.33
CA PHE A 523 -3.76 -22.66 -10.84
C PHE A 523 -3.71 -21.74 -12.05
N SER A 524 -4.54 -22.04 -13.05
CA SER A 524 -4.81 -21.11 -14.15
C SER A 524 -5.75 -19.99 -13.69
N ILE A 525 -5.55 -18.80 -14.25
CA ILE A 525 -6.43 -17.65 -14.14
C ILE A 525 -6.93 -17.34 -15.55
N ASN A 526 -8.20 -17.52 -15.79
CA ASN A 526 -8.81 -17.20 -17.08
C ASN A 526 -8.97 -15.68 -17.23
N ALA A 527 -8.84 -15.18 -18.44
CA ALA A 527 -9.28 -13.83 -18.76
C ALA A 527 -10.78 -13.68 -18.42
N PRO A 528 -11.23 -12.48 -18.01
CA PRO A 528 -12.64 -12.28 -17.66
C PRO A 528 -13.59 -12.69 -18.80
N GLU A 529 -14.74 -13.29 -18.43
CA GLU A 529 -15.72 -13.83 -19.38
C GLU A 529 -16.31 -12.77 -20.33
N ASP A 530 -16.38 -11.53 -19.87
CA ASP A 530 -16.86 -10.36 -20.63
C ASP A 530 -15.73 -9.66 -21.41
N SER A 531 -14.48 -10.15 -21.33
CA SER A 531 -13.38 -9.66 -22.13
C SER A 531 -13.44 -10.18 -23.57
N SER A 532 -13.06 -9.34 -24.55
CA SER A 532 -12.83 -9.76 -25.94
C SER A 532 -11.69 -10.79 -26.08
N TYR A 533 -10.86 -10.91 -25.05
CA TYR A 533 -9.69 -11.80 -24.99
C TYR A 533 -9.90 -13.06 -24.15
N LYS A 534 -11.12 -13.36 -23.70
CA LYS A 534 -11.45 -14.47 -22.77
C LYS A 534 -10.91 -15.85 -23.15
N ASN A 535 -10.76 -16.12 -24.45
CA ASN A 535 -10.27 -17.41 -24.97
C ASN A 535 -8.88 -17.27 -25.62
N SER A 536 -8.19 -16.18 -25.39
CA SER A 536 -6.92 -15.87 -26.06
C SER A 536 -5.76 -15.70 -25.10
N TYR A 537 -6.06 -15.44 -23.81
CA TYR A 537 -5.05 -15.19 -22.79
C TYR A 537 -5.39 -15.89 -21.47
N MET A 538 -4.34 -16.33 -20.80
CA MET A 538 -4.39 -16.97 -19.50
C MET A 538 -3.21 -16.51 -18.65
N ALA A 539 -3.40 -16.45 -17.35
CA ALA A 539 -2.32 -16.25 -16.38
C ALA A 539 -2.24 -17.44 -15.42
N PHE A 540 -1.19 -17.51 -14.64
CA PHE A 540 -0.96 -18.58 -13.67
C PHE A 540 -0.61 -18.01 -12.31
N ARG A 541 -1.03 -18.73 -11.26
CA ARG A 541 -0.67 -18.43 -9.88
C ARG A 541 -0.20 -19.67 -9.13
N LYS A 542 0.67 -19.46 -8.18
CA LYS A 542 1.08 -20.46 -7.19
C LYS A 542 1.06 -19.83 -5.80
N GLY A 543 0.13 -20.25 -4.95
CA GLY A 543 -0.13 -19.53 -3.71
C GLY A 543 -0.54 -18.07 -3.98
N PRO A 544 0.04 -17.08 -3.28
CA PRO A 544 -0.23 -15.66 -3.52
C PRO A 544 0.53 -15.09 -4.73
N LEU A 545 1.49 -15.84 -5.29
CA LEU A 545 2.38 -15.35 -6.34
C LEU A 545 1.74 -15.52 -7.72
N ILE A 546 1.72 -14.45 -8.50
CA ILE A 546 1.47 -14.49 -9.94
C ILE A 546 2.76 -14.95 -10.62
N LEU A 547 2.61 -15.82 -11.62
CA LEU A 547 3.71 -16.32 -12.43
C LEU A 547 3.76 -15.54 -13.75
N ALA A 548 4.96 -15.28 -14.24
CA ALA A 548 5.18 -14.57 -15.48
C ALA A 548 6.19 -15.31 -16.37
N ALA A 549 5.98 -15.25 -17.67
CA ALA A 549 7.01 -15.60 -18.63
C ALA A 549 8.04 -14.48 -18.69
N ASP A 550 9.31 -14.87 -18.83
CA ASP A 550 10.44 -13.95 -18.97
C ASP A 550 11.37 -14.52 -20.06
N SER A 551 11.74 -13.71 -21.02
CA SER A 551 12.56 -14.15 -22.16
C SER A 551 13.90 -14.75 -21.75
N ARG A 552 14.44 -14.36 -20.60
CA ARG A 552 15.68 -14.94 -20.02
C ARG A 552 15.52 -16.42 -19.66
N MET A 553 14.28 -16.88 -19.41
CA MET A 553 13.95 -18.28 -19.11
C MET A 553 13.78 -19.14 -20.37
N LYS A 554 14.03 -18.59 -21.55
CA LYS A 554 13.79 -19.22 -22.86
C LYS A 554 12.31 -19.50 -23.13
N THR A 555 11.41 -18.82 -22.45
CA THR A 555 9.97 -18.76 -22.73
C THR A 555 9.69 -17.40 -23.35
N ASP A 556 9.32 -17.37 -24.63
CA ASP A 556 8.94 -16.11 -25.28
C ASP A 556 7.56 -15.67 -24.80
N PRO A 557 7.42 -14.52 -24.14
CA PRO A 557 6.12 -14.04 -23.65
C PRO A 557 5.12 -13.70 -24.76
N ASN A 558 5.54 -13.64 -26.02
CA ASN A 558 4.69 -13.29 -27.16
C ASN A 558 4.16 -14.51 -27.93
N GLU A 559 4.80 -15.67 -27.75
CA GLU A 559 4.38 -16.91 -28.41
C GLU A 559 3.23 -17.60 -27.66
N PRO A 560 2.32 -18.25 -28.39
CA PRO A 560 1.25 -19.03 -27.77
C PRO A 560 1.80 -20.19 -26.91
N ILE A 561 1.15 -20.43 -25.78
CA ILE A 561 1.44 -21.58 -24.93
C ILE A 561 0.34 -22.64 -25.07
N TYR A 562 0.71 -23.89 -25.02
CA TYR A 562 -0.22 -25.01 -25.12
C TYR A 562 -0.12 -25.88 -23.85
N VAL A 563 -0.92 -25.57 -22.85
CA VAL A 563 -0.90 -26.26 -21.56
C VAL A 563 -2.20 -27.00 -21.29
N LYS A 564 -2.13 -28.12 -20.58
CA LYS A 564 -3.29 -28.87 -20.15
C LYS A 564 -3.82 -28.32 -18.83
N ILE A 565 -5.06 -27.89 -18.84
CA ILE A 565 -5.78 -27.47 -17.63
C ILE A 565 -6.60 -28.67 -17.12
N ASN A 566 -6.42 -29.01 -15.86
CA ASN A 566 -7.19 -30.03 -15.17
C ASN A 566 -8.63 -29.55 -14.86
N ALA A 567 -9.55 -30.46 -14.60
CA ALA A 567 -10.96 -30.11 -14.33
C ALA A 567 -11.18 -29.19 -13.12
N ASP A 568 -10.25 -29.16 -12.17
CA ASP A 568 -10.28 -28.29 -10.98
C ASP A 568 -9.55 -26.95 -11.20
N GLY A 569 -9.11 -26.65 -12.42
CA GLY A 569 -8.39 -25.43 -12.78
C GLY A 569 -6.90 -25.48 -12.48
N THR A 570 -6.37 -26.61 -12.02
CA THR A 570 -4.94 -26.77 -11.78
C THR A 570 -4.19 -27.10 -13.06
N VAL A 571 -2.88 -26.87 -13.01
CA VAL A 571 -1.94 -27.21 -14.07
C VAL A 571 -0.84 -28.06 -13.48
N ASP A 572 -0.48 -29.16 -14.19
CA ASP A 572 0.65 -29.97 -13.78
C ASP A 572 1.94 -29.16 -13.94
N GLY A 573 2.79 -29.18 -12.92
CA GLY A 573 4.06 -28.46 -12.95
C GLY A 573 4.87 -28.69 -11.68
N SER A 574 6.13 -28.35 -11.73
CA SER A 574 7.06 -28.55 -10.61
C SER A 574 7.92 -27.32 -10.38
N ILE A 575 8.30 -27.12 -9.12
CA ILE A 575 9.34 -26.14 -8.75
C ILE A 575 10.70 -26.71 -9.16
N VAL A 576 11.52 -25.87 -9.75
CA VAL A 576 12.88 -26.22 -10.14
C VAL A 576 13.88 -25.18 -9.61
N PRO A 577 15.15 -25.57 -9.41
CA PRO A 577 16.20 -24.60 -9.11
C PRO A 577 16.30 -23.55 -10.20
N ASN A 578 16.54 -22.30 -9.79
CA ASN A 578 16.73 -21.22 -10.73
C ASN A 578 18.23 -21.08 -11.09
N GLU A 579 18.56 -21.33 -12.34
CA GLU A 579 19.94 -21.22 -12.85
C GLU A 579 20.11 -20.06 -13.83
N LEU A 580 19.01 -19.49 -14.36
CA LEU A 580 19.04 -18.52 -15.46
C LEU A 580 18.79 -17.07 -15.01
N VAL A 581 18.02 -16.90 -13.97
CA VAL A 581 17.65 -15.57 -13.41
C VAL A 581 18.03 -15.54 -11.94
N PRO A 582 19.24 -15.09 -11.59
CA PRO A 582 19.80 -15.24 -10.23
C PRO A 582 18.91 -14.71 -9.11
N ASP A 583 18.09 -13.69 -9.38
CA ASP A 583 17.25 -13.04 -8.38
C ASP A 583 15.79 -13.54 -8.36
N ALA A 584 15.42 -14.52 -9.19
CA ALA A 584 14.09 -15.11 -9.13
C ALA A 584 13.97 -15.99 -7.88
N GLU A 585 12.96 -15.67 -7.06
CA GLU A 585 12.70 -16.37 -5.80
C GLU A 585 11.95 -17.70 -6.05
N LEU A 586 11.19 -17.80 -7.15
CA LEU A 586 10.46 -19.00 -7.55
C LEU A 586 10.57 -19.24 -9.06
N THR A 587 10.89 -20.48 -9.43
CA THR A 587 10.83 -20.94 -10.83
C THR A 587 10.00 -22.21 -10.91
N VAL A 588 9.07 -22.26 -11.87
CA VAL A 588 8.25 -23.44 -12.15
C VAL A 588 8.40 -23.86 -13.60
N ILE A 589 8.31 -25.17 -13.83
CA ILE A 589 8.18 -25.76 -15.17
C ILE A 589 6.77 -26.29 -15.30
N ILE A 590 6.13 -25.99 -16.43
CA ILE A 590 4.81 -26.50 -16.81
C ILE A 590 4.97 -27.27 -18.15
N PRO A 591 4.62 -28.57 -18.21
CA PRO A 591 4.65 -29.33 -19.44
C PRO A 591 3.62 -28.80 -20.46
N THR A 592 4.00 -28.76 -21.72
CA THR A 592 3.09 -28.38 -22.82
C THR A 592 2.49 -29.60 -23.49
N THR A 593 1.35 -29.45 -24.15
CA THR A 593 0.62 -30.56 -24.80
C THR A 593 1.31 -31.09 -26.07
N ASP A 594 2.25 -30.32 -26.62
CA ASP A 594 3.09 -30.71 -27.76
C ASP A 594 4.39 -31.45 -27.35
N GLY A 595 4.57 -31.71 -26.04
CA GLY A 595 5.69 -32.46 -25.50
C GLY A 595 6.90 -31.60 -25.10
N GLY A 596 6.76 -30.28 -25.12
CA GLY A 596 7.73 -29.32 -24.60
C GLY A 596 7.48 -28.94 -23.15
N GLU A 597 8.05 -27.83 -22.75
CA GLU A 597 7.85 -27.21 -21.44
C GLU A 597 7.95 -25.67 -21.52
N ILE A 598 7.21 -24.98 -20.65
CA ILE A 598 7.40 -23.55 -20.40
C ILE A 598 7.97 -23.35 -19.01
N LYS A 599 8.83 -22.33 -18.86
CA LYS A 599 9.41 -21.92 -17.57
C LYS A 599 8.86 -20.56 -17.19
N LEU A 600 8.25 -20.49 -16.01
CA LEU A 600 7.70 -19.27 -15.45
C LEU A 600 8.41 -18.94 -14.14
N ILE A 601 8.52 -17.66 -13.84
CA ILE A 601 9.05 -17.17 -12.55
C ILE A 601 8.00 -16.33 -11.84
N ASP A 602 8.23 -16.05 -10.56
CA ASP A 602 7.38 -15.10 -9.84
C ASP A 602 7.40 -13.74 -10.54
N TYR A 603 6.22 -13.12 -10.66
CA TYR A 603 6.04 -11.82 -11.33
C TYR A 603 6.96 -10.74 -10.75
N ALA A 604 7.19 -10.75 -9.44
CA ALA A 604 8.02 -9.76 -8.79
C ALA A 604 9.47 -9.75 -9.30
N SER A 605 9.99 -10.89 -9.71
CA SER A 605 11.36 -11.06 -10.25
C SER A 605 11.42 -10.93 -11.78
N ALA A 606 10.28 -11.10 -12.48
CA ALA A 606 10.25 -11.04 -13.94
C ALA A 606 10.65 -9.64 -14.45
N GLY A 607 11.46 -9.59 -15.50
CA GLY A 607 11.90 -8.36 -16.14
C GLY A 607 12.94 -7.53 -15.37
N LYS A 608 13.39 -7.94 -14.19
CA LYS A 608 14.38 -7.21 -13.37
C LYS A 608 15.80 -7.37 -13.94
N THR A 609 16.07 -6.72 -15.05
CA THR A 609 17.41 -6.66 -15.67
C THR A 609 18.05 -5.30 -15.50
N PHE A 610 17.28 -4.28 -15.12
CA PHE A 610 17.71 -2.87 -15.09
C PHE A 610 18.23 -2.38 -16.47
N SER A 611 17.77 -3.02 -17.54
CA SER A 611 18.10 -2.74 -18.94
C SER A 611 16.96 -3.21 -19.85
N LYS A 612 17.03 -2.87 -21.15
CA LYS A 612 16.04 -3.29 -22.17
C LYS A 612 16.35 -4.68 -22.78
N GLU A 613 16.93 -5.58 -22.02
CA GLU A 613 17.42 -6.88 -22.53
C GLU A 613 16.44 -8.03 -22.36
N SER A 614 15.33 -7.83 -21.62
CA SER A 614 14.32 -8.87 -21.43
C SER A 614 12.93 -8.38 -21.81
N THR A 615 12.06 -9.35 -22.13
CA THR A 615 10.63 -9.14 -22.28
C THR A 615 9.92 -10.07 -21.30
N TYR A 616 8.90 -9.58 -20.61
CA TYR A 616 8.10 -10.38 -19.71
C TYR A 616 6.60 -10.12 -19.88
N ALA A 617 5.77 -11.10 -19.50
CA ALA A 617 4.33 -10.95 -19.44
C ALA A 617 3.72 -11.85 -18.37
N ALA A 618 2.71 -11.33 -17.67
CA ALA A 618 1.88 -12.08 -16.74
C ALA A 618 0.69 -12.77 -17.43
N TRP A 619 0.10 -12.12 -18.43
CA TRP A 619 -0.92 -12.70 -19.29
C TRP A 619 -0.27 -13.31 -20.53
N LEU A 620 -0.44 -14.61 -20.70
CA LEU A 620 0.16 -15.39 -21.79
C LEU A 620 -0.90 -15.76 -22.82
N LYS A 621 -0.52 -15.71 -24.08
CA LYS A 621 -1.37 -16.12 -25.20
C LYS A 621 -1.58 -17.64 -25.20
N ILE A 622 -2.80 -18.12 -25.45
CA ILE A 622 -3.16 -19.55 -25.54
C ILE A 622 -3.74 -19.90 -26.90
#